data_2a580174378ea9fd2899c3cb4f0f0ae2
#
_entry.id   2a580174378ea9fd2899c3cb4f0f0ae2
#
_cell.length_a   1.000
_cell.length_b   1.000
_cell.length_c   1.000
_cell.angle_alpha   90.00
_cell.angle_beta   90.00
_cell.angle_gamma   90.00
#
_symmetry.space_group_name_H-M   'P 1'
#
loop_
_entity.id
_entity.type
_entity.pdbx_description
1 polymer ?
#
loop_
_entity_poly.entity_id
_entity_poly.type
_entity_poly.pdbx_seq_one_letter_code
_entity_poly.pdbx_strand_id
1 'polypeptide(L)'
;MGFLEKQYGVHYAMGGVQAMADAMARIVRAQGGEIRLGTDVDRIEIEGGAARGVTLGTGQRLAAPLVVSNADPGHTYRHLMRAAPRKRWRDKRLKGRRWSMGLFVWYFGTKGTREMWPDVGHHTILSGPRYAPLLKDVFLKGHLADDMSLYIHRPSVTDPSVAPEGDDTFYALSPVPHLGHADPVDWSTMQHRYRDLVAGELERLMPGFRDRITTELTFTPETFRDRYLSPYGSGFSLEPRILQSAWFRPHNVSEEARGLYLVGAGTHPGAGVPGVISSAEVLGQLVPDAPARAAQGLAAE
;
A
#
# COMPACT_ATOMS: atom_id res chain seq x y z
N MET A 1 -0.19 7.62 -15.50
CA MET A 1 -0.71 8.67 -14.59
C MET A 1 -1.22 9.86 -15.42
N GLY A 2 -0.40 10.61 -16.14
CA GLY A 2 -0.83 11.83 -16.84
C GLY A 2 -2.04 11.71 -17.78
N PHE A 3 -2.28 10.54 -18.37
CA PHE A 3 -3.49 10.33 -19.17
C PHE A 3 -4.76 10.33 -18.28
N LEU A 4 -4.73 9.61 -17.15
CA LEU A 4 -5.88 9.54 -16.23
C LEU A 4 -6.20 10.92 -15.66
N GLU A 5 -5.19 11.65 -15.22
CA GLU A 5 -5.34 13.01 -14.70
C GLU A 5 -5.92 13.97 -15.75
N LYS A 6 -5.44 13.87 -17.00
CA LYS A 6 -5.94 14.70 -18.09
C LYS A 6 -7.38 14.35 -18.49
N GLN A 7 -7.73 13.05 -18.50
CA GLN A 7 -9.04 12.57 -18.96
C GLN A 7 -10.12 12.70 -17.91
N TYR A 8 -9.79 12.42 -16.64
CA TYR A 8 -10.76 12.30 -15.55
C TYR A 8 -10.56 13.33 -14.44
N GLY A 9 -9.45 14.08 -14.46
CA GLY A 9 -9.10 15.02 -13.39
C GLY A 9 -8.47 14.34 -12.17
N VAL A 10 -8.23 15.15 -11.16
CA VAL A 10 -7.75 14.71 -9.85
C VAL A 10 -8.90 14.84 -8.86
N HIS A 11 -9.21 13.76 -8.15
CA HIS A 11 -10.33 13.69 -7.23
C HIS A 11 -9.86 13.29 -5.83
N TYR A 12 -10.54 13.81 -4.84
CA TYR A 12 -10.39 13.45 -3.43
C TYR A 12 -11.72 12.90 -2.91
N ALA A 13 -11.67 11.79 -2.18
CA ALA A 13 -12.85 11.23 -1.54
C ALA A 13 -13.13 11.97 -0.23
N MET A 14 -14.25 12.65 -0.12
CA MET A 14 -14.66 13.31 1.14
C MET A 14 -14.76 12.26 2.27
N GLY A 15 -14.20 12.56 3.42
CA GLY A 15 -13.97 11.60 4.50
C GLY A 15 -12.67 10.80 4.37
N GLY A 16 -11.84 11.09 3.34
CA GLY A 16 -10.55 10.44 3.10
C GLY A 16 -10.66 9.05 2.46
N VAL A 17 -9.53 8.40 2.30
CA VAL A 17 -9.46 7.04 1.70
C VAL A 17 -10.22 6.01 2.53
N GLN A 18 -10.35 6.23 3.84
CA GLN A 18 -11.14 5.36 4.72
C GLN A 18 -12.61 5.31 4.29
N ALA A 19 -13.20 6.43 3.88
CA ALA A 19 -14.60 6.48 3.41
C ALA A 19 -14.81 5.59 2.16
N MET A 20 -13.81 5.51 1.27
CA MET A 20 -13.84 4.56 0.13
C MET A 20 -13.82 3.11 0.60
N ALA A 21 -12.93 2.77 1.53
CA ALA A 21 -12.82 1.42 2.07
C ALA A 21 -14.12 1.00 2.76
N ASP A 22 -14.71 1.89 3.54
CA ASP A 22 -15.98 1.66 4.24
C ASP A 22 -17.16 1.49 3.26
N ALA A 23 -17.18 2.27 2.16
CA ALA A 23 -18.18 2.12 1.12
C ALA A 23 -18.07 0.74 0.44
N MET A 24 -16.86 0.31 0.08
CA MET A 24 -16.61 -1.02 -0.49
C MET A 24 -17.02 -2.14 0.49
N ALA A 25 -16.70 -2.00 1.78
CA ALA A 25 -17.08 -2.95 2.81
C ALA A 25 -18.62 -3.06 2.98
N ARG A 26 -19.33 -1.92 2.88
CA ARG A 26 -20.81 -1.94 2.89
C ARG A 26 -21.37 -2.70 1.68
N ILE A 27 -20.81 -2.51 0.50
CA ILE A 27 -21.23 -3.22 -0.73
C ILE A 27 -21.02 -4.72 -0.56
N VAL A 28 -19.85 -5.16 -0.09
CA VAL A 28 -19.57 -6.59 0.16
C VAL A 28 -20.61 -7.20 1.09
N ARG A 29 -20.91 -6.54 2.21
CA ARG A 29 -21.93 -7.02 3.17
C ARG A 29 -23.34 -7.02 2.58
N ALA A 30 -23.72 -5.98 1.84
CA ALA A 30 -25.03 -5.88 1.20
C ALA A 30 -25.26 -6.99 0.17
N GLN A 31 -24.18 -7.51 -0.43
CA GLN A 31 -24.22 -8.65 -1.36
C GLN A 31 -24.15 -10.02 -0.63
N GLY A 32 -24.23 -10.05 0.69
CA GLY A 32 -24.15 -11.27 1.50
C GLY A 32 -22.70 -11.77 1.71
N GLY A 33 -21.70 -10.97 1.42
CA GLY A 33 -20.30 -11.29 1.69
C GLY A 33 -19.95 -11.11 3.16
N GLU A 34 -19.02 -11.90 3.66
CA GLU A 34 -18.47 -11.81 5.02
C GLU A 34 -17.10 -11.13 5.02
N ILE A 35 -16.86 -10.26 6.01
CA ILE A 35 -15.56 -9.63 6.25
C ILE A 35 -15.08 -10.07 7.63
N ARG A 36 -13.96 -10.77 7.68
CA ARG A 36 -13.28 -11.23 8.91
C ARG A 36 -12.02 -10.40 9.14
N LEU A 37 -12.08 -9.51 10.12
CA LEU A 37 -10.93 -8.73 10.57
C LEU A 37 -10.11 -9.50 11.60
N GLY A 38 -8.83 -9.12 11.77
CA GLY A 38 -7.93 -9.76 12.72
C GLY A 38 -7.71 -11.26 12.43
N THR A 39 -7.81 -11.65 11.16
CA THR A 39 -7.75 -13.05 10.72
C THR A 39 -6.59 -13.24 9.75
N ASP A 40 -5.49 -13.79 10.25
CA ASP A 40 -4.32 -14.06 9.44
C ASP A 40 -4.52 -15.29 8.55
N VAL A 41 -4.13 -15.19 7.28
CA VAL A 41 -4.05 -16.31 6.35
C VAL A 41 -2.63 -16.88 6.40
N ASP A 42 -2.50 -18.12 6.82
CA ASP A 42 -1.21 -18.83 6.89
C ASP A 42 -0.75 -19.33 5.52
N ARG A 43 -1.67 -19.91 4.74
CA ARG A 43 -1.35 -20.43 3.40
C ARG A 43 -2.57 -20.53 2.50
N ILE A 44 -2.30 -20.55 1.20
CA ILE A 44 -3.26 -20.89 0.14
C ILE A 44 -3.11 -22.40 -0.12
N GLU A 45 -4.21 -23.11 -0.07
CA GLU A 45 -4.27 -24.56 -0.32
C GLU A 45 -4.25 -24.81 -1.83
N ILE A 46 -3.24 -25.51 -2.31
CA ILE A 46 -3.09 -25.87 -3.73
C ILE A 46 -3.07 -27.40 -3.83
N GLU A 47 -4.06 -27.96 -4.54
CA GLU A 47 -4.19 -29.39 -4.80
C GLU A 47 -4.39 -29.63 -6.30
N GLY A 48 -3.63 -30.52 -6.89
CA GLY A 48 -3.68 -30.80 -8.34
C GLY A 48 -3.42 -29.57 -9.22
N GLY A 49 -2.60 -28.62 -8.74
CA GLY A 49 -2.28 -27.38 -9.45
C GLY A 49 -3.44 -26.37 -9.49
N ALA A 50 -4.40 -26.49 -8.56
CA ALA A 50 -5.52 -25.55 -8.42
C ALA A 50 -5.67 -25.08 -6.97
N ALA A 51 -6.10 -23.82 -6.78
CA ALA A 51 -6.50 -23.30 -5.48
C ALA A 51 -7.74 -24.04 -4.98
N ARG A 52 -7.77 -24.35 -3.68
CA ARG A 52 -8.87 -25.05 -3.00
C ARG A 52 -9.35 -24.33 -1.76
N GLY A 53 -8.78 -23.19 -1.45
CA GLY A 53 -9.12 -22.39 -0.29
C GLY A 53 -7.89 -21.84 0.41
N VAL A 54 -8.05 -21.50 1.67
CA VAL A 54 -6.99 -20.99 2.53
C VAL A 54 -7.01 -21.68 3.88
N THR A 55 -5.85 -21.74 4.53
CA THR A 55 -5.73 -22.10 5.95
C THR A 55 -5.40 -20.84 6.73
N LEU A 56 -6.14 -20.58 7.78
CA LEU A 56 -5.94 -19.46 8.70
C LEU A 56 -4.77 -19.73 9.67
N GLY A 57 -4.25 -18.69 10.30
CA GLY A 57 -3.24 -18.80 11.36
C GLY A 57 -3.69 -19.66 12.55
N THR A 58 -5.01 -19.80 12.78
CA THR A 58 -5.61 -20.69 13.77
C THR A 58 -5.60 -22.16 13.37
N GLY A 59 -5.20 -22.50 12.14
CA GLY A 59 -5.31 -23.84 11.56
C GLY A 59 -6.67 -24.15 10.91
N GLN A 60 -7.66 -23.27 11.04
CA GLN A 60 -8.96 -23.46 10.37
C GLN A 60 -8.80 -23.39 8.86
N ARG A 61 -9.37 -24.35 8.14
CA ARG A 61 -9.43 -24.36 6.67
C ARG A 61 -10.75 -23.75 6.19
N LEU A 62 -10.64 -22.84 5.22
CA LEU A 62 -11.78 -22.28 4.49
C LEU A 62 -11.69 -22.78 3.04
N ALA A 63 -12.62 -23.64 2.64
CA ALA A 63 -12.66 -24.17 1.27
C ALA A 63 -13.23 -23.12 0.30
N ALA A 64 -12.58 -22.92 -0.83
CA ALA A 64 -13.05 -22.08 -1.93
C ALA A 64 -12.41 -22.53 -3.25
N PRO A 65 -13.17 -22.61 -4.34
CA PRO A 65 -12.62 -22.96 -5.67
C PRO A 65 -11.86 -21.81 -6.32
N LEU A 66 -12.03 -20.60 -5.79
CA LEU A 66 -11.41 -19.38 -6.27
C LEU A 66 -10.84 -18.63 -5.08
N VAL A 67 -9.57 -18.22 -5.19
CA VAL A 67 -8.85 -17.42 -4.18
C VAL A 67 -8.29 -16.17 -4.86
N VAL A 68 -8.57 -15.00 -4.30
CA VAL A 68 -7.98 -13.73 -4.72
C VAL A 68 -7.04 -13.25 -3.63
N SER A 69 -5.77 -13.10 -3.93
CA SER A 69 -4.77 -12.54 -3.02
C SER A 69 -4.54 -11.06 -3.30
N ASN A 70 -4.76 -10.22 -2.30
CA ASN A 70 -4.35 -8.80 -2.32
C ASN A 70 -3.05 -8.57 -1.54
N ALA A 71 -2.47 -9.62 -0.95
CA ALA A 71 -1.13 -9.53 -0.39
C ALA A 71 -0.10 -9.28 -1.51
N ASP A 72 1.03 -8.65 -1.14
CA ASP A 72 2.12 -8.47 -2.12
C ASP A 72 2.45 -9.81 -2.82
N PRO A 73 2.62 -9.83 -4.15
CA PRO A 73 2.95 -11.05 -4.88
C PRO A 73 4.21 -11.76 -4.36
N GLY A 74 5.19 -11.00 -3.87
CA GLY A 74 6.37 -11.58 -3.22
C GLY A 74 6.00 -12.35 -1.96
N HIS A 75 5.10 -11.81 -1.15
CA HIS A 75 4.55 -12.50 0.03
C HIS A 75 3.66 -13.68 -0.39
N THR A 76 2.73 -13.46 -1.32
CA THR A 76 1.84 -14.51 -1.82
C THR A 76 2.62 -15.73 -2.30
N TYR A 77 3.59 -15.54 -3.18
CA TYR A 77 4.33 -16.67 -3.75
C TYR A 77 5.34 -17.29 -2.79
N ARG A 78 6.03 -16.50 -1.96
CA ARG A 78 7.07 -17.04 -1.06
C ARG A 78 6.50 -17.64 0.22
N HIS A 79 5.46 -17.04 0.77
CA HIS A 79 4.91 -17.39 2.08
C HIS A 79 3.58 -18.12 1.97
N LEU A 80 2.57 -17.52 1.32
CA LEU A 80 1.25 -18.15 1.24
C LEU A 80 1.24 -19.41 0.35
N MET A 81 2.14 -19.48 -0.63
CA MET A 81 2.31 -20.66 -1.51
C MET A 81 3.58 -21.48 -1.21
N ARG A 82 4.14 -21.38 0.01
CA ARG A 82 5.42 -22.01 0.35
C ARG A 82 5.45 -23.53 0.15
N ALA A 83 4.32 -24.21 0.32
CA ALA A 83 4.19 -25.66 0.15
C ALA A 83 3.88 -26.09 -1.30
N ALA A 84 3.56 -25.15 -2.19
CA ALA A 84 3.17 -25.46 -3.56
C ALA A 84 4.37 -25.31 -4.53
N PRO A 85 4.47 -26.17 -5.56
CA PRO A 85 5.49 -26.00 -6.59
C PRO A 85 5.22 -24.74 -7.41
N ARG A 86 6.29 -23.97 -7.65
CA ARG A 86 6.22 -22.74 -8.45
C ARG A 86 7.16 -22.83 -9.64
N LYS A 87 6.69 -22.49 -10.82
CA LYS A 87 7.45 -22.56 -12.09
C LYS A 87 8.08 -21.22 -12.44
N ARG A 88 7.26 -20.17 -12.47
CA ARG A 88 7.65 -18.82 -12.89
C ARG A 88 8.17 -17.97 -11.72
N TRP A 89 7.41 -17.92 -10.61
CA TRP A 89 7.69 -17.04 -9.46
C TRP A 89 8.43 -17.78 -8.33
N ARG A 90 9.53 -18.49 -8.70
CA ARG A 90 10.41 -19.16 -7.73
C ARG A 90 11.17 -18.15 -6.88
N ASP A 91 11.63 -18.57 -5.70
CA ASP A 91 12.38 -17.72 -4.78
C ASP A 91 13.60 -17.07 -5.42
N LYS A 92 14.37 -17.80 -6.25
CA LYS A 92 15.52 -17.24 -6.98
C LYS A 92 15.12 -16.09 -7.88
N ARG A 93 13.97 -16.17 -8.56
CA ARG A 93 13.47 -15.09 -9.43
C ARG A 93 13.00 -13.90 -8.63
N LEU A 94 12.26 -14.12 -7.53
CA LEU A 94 11.77 -13.05 -6.64
C LEU A 94 12.92 -12.34 -5.94
N LYS A 95 13.95 -13.08 -5.47
CA LYS A 95 15.19 -12.50 -4.90
C LYS A 95 15.96 -11.65 -5.91
N GLY A 96 15.95 -12.01 -7.20
CA GLY A 96 16.59 -11.25 -8.27
C GLY A 96 15.80 -10.04 -8.76
N ARG A 97 14.60 -9.79 -8.22
CA ARG A 97 13.81 -8.59 -8.56
C ARG A 97 14.27 -7.39 -7.74
N ARG A 98 14.11 -6.22 -8.35
CA ARG A 98 14.32 -4.96 -7.63
C ARG A 98 13.00 -4.51 -7.03
N TRP A 99 13.09 -4.08 -5.79
CA TRP A 99 11.94 -3.59 -5.02
C TRP A 99 11.97 -2.06 -4.99
N SER A 100 10.81 -1.45 -4.85
CA SER A 100 10.72 0.00 -4.73
C SER A 100 11.38 0.48 -3.43
N MET A 101 11.64 1.77 -3.35
CA MET A 101 12.09 2.36 -2.09
C MET A 101 11.15 2.02 -0.94
N GLY A 102 11.68 2.06 0.26
CA GLY A 102 10.90 2.16 1.49
C GLY A 102 10.32 3.56 1.65
N LEU A 103 9.42 3.70 2.60
CA LEU A 103 8.81 4.99 2.96
C LEU A 103 8.96 5.22 4.45
N PHE A 104 9.33 6.45 4.80
CA PHE A 104 9.09 7.00 6.12
C PHE A 104 7.86 7.90 6.02
N VAL A 105 6.83 7.63 6.82
CA VAL A 105 5.60 8.42 6.82
C VAL A 105 5.33 8.88 8.24
N TRP A 106 5.26 10.17 8.43
CA TRP A 106 4.90 10.78 9.71
C TRP A 106 3.52 11.40 9.62
N TYR A 107 2.56 10.81 10.32
CA TYR A 107 1.21 11.33 10.50
C TYR A 107 1.19 12.20 11.75
N PHE A 108 0.56 13.36 11.68
CA PHE A 108 0.39 14.22 12.84
C PHE A 108 -0.84 15.11 12.73
N GLY A 109 -1.43 15.45 13.89
CA GLY A 109 -2.49 16.42 14.02
C GLY A 109 -1.97 17.67 14.72
N THR A 110 -2.46 18.85 14.30
CA THR A 110 -2.06 20.13 14.89
C THR A 110 -3.27 20.93 15.32
N LYS A 111 -3.16 21.66 16.45
CA LYS A 111 -4.24 22.41 17.05
C LYS A 111 -4.22 23.89 16.65
N GLY A 112 -5.40 24.41 16.24
CA GLY A 112 -5.60 25.82 15.95
C GLY A 112 -4.81 26.31 14.73
N THR A 113 -4.66 25.50 13.70
CA THR A 113 -3.75 25.77 12.57
C THR A 113 -4.44 25.93 11.23
N ARG A 114 -5.77 25.82 11.17
CA ARG A 114 -6.54 25.83 9.92
C ARG A 114 -6.25 27.04 9.05
N GLU A 115 -6.13 28.22 9.64
CA GLU A 115 -5.85 29.47 8.94
C GLU A 115 -4.36 29.80 8.87
N MET A 116 -3.51 28.91 9.43
CA MET A 116 -2.05 29.06 9.35
C MET A 116 -1.52 28.44 8.07
N TRP A 117 -0.36 28.90 7.62
CA TRP A 117 0.41 28.34 6.50
C TRP A 117 -0.39 28.28 5.19
N PRO A 118 -0.80 29.43 4.63
CA PRO A 118 -1.63 29.50 3.42
C PRO A 118 -0.94 28.86 2.19
N ASP A 119 0.39 28.80 2.18
CA ASP A 119 1.17 28.20 1.10
C ASP A 119 1.24 26.67 1.19
N VAL A 120 0.72 26.06 2.26
CA VAL A 120 0.66 24.62 2.44
C VAL A 120 -0.73 24.13 2.05
N GLY A 121 -0.89 23.78 0.78
CA GLY A 121 -2.14 23.27 0.24
C GLY A 121 -2.39 21.80 0.56
N HIS A 122 -3.44 21.25 -0.03
CA HIS A 122 -3.81 19.84 0.12
C HIS A 122 -2.62 18.90 -0.20
N HIS A 123 -1.90 19.21 -1.27
CA HIS A 123 -0.69 18.51 -1.68
C HIS A 123 0.45 19.49 -1.82
N THR A 124 1.53 19.28 -1.09
CA THR A 124 2.73 20.11 -1.17
C THR A 124 3.95 19.21 -1.33
N ILE A 125 4.81 19.53 -2.28
CA ILE A 125 6.05 18.77 -2.52
C ILE A 125 7.23 19.69 -2.23
N LEU A 126 8.08 19.27 -1.29
CA LEU A 126 9.38 19.88 -1.04
C LEU A 126 10.45 19.05 -1.75
N SER A 127 11.12 19.65 -2.72
CA SER A 127 12.25 19.01 -3.40
C SER A 127 13.55 19.57 -2.86
N GLY A 128 14.38 18.72 -2.32
CA GLY A 128 15.74 19.09 -1.90
C GLY A 128 16.62 19.47 -3.11
N PRO A 129 17.71 20.23 -2.89
CA PRO A 129 18.59 20.70 -3.95
C PRO A 129 19.29 19.54 -4.70
N ARG A 130 19.44 18.39 -4.08
CA ARG A 130 20.09 17.19 -4.65
C ARG A 130 19.07 16.11 -5.07
N TYR A 131 17.91 16.48 -5.58
CA TYR A 131 16.84 15.53 -5.89
C TYR A 131 17.29 14.28 -6.68
N ALA A 132 17.98 14.45 -7.81
CA ALA A 132 18.43 13.31 -8.62
C ALA A 132 19.55 12.48 -7.96
N PRO A 133 20.58 13.05 -7.29
CA PRO A 133 21.49 12.30 -6.44
C PRO A 133 20.79 11.59 -5.27
N LEU A 134 19.82 12.21 -4.60
CA LEU A 134 19.04 11.61 -3.52
C LEU A 134 18.36 10.32 -3.96
N LEU A 135 17.73 10.33 -5.14
CA LEU A 135 17.12 9.11 -5.68
C LEU A 135 18.14 7.99 -5.88
N LYS A 136 19.37 8.32 -6.35
CA LYS A 136 20.44 7.31 -6.47
C LYS A 136 20.90 6.80 -5.11
N ASP A 137 21.01 7.67 -4.13
CA ASP A 137 21.37 7.28 -2.76
C ASP A 137 20.34 6.30 -2.19
N VAL A 138 19.04 6.59 -2.29
CA VAL A 138 17.95 5.75 -1.81
C VAL A 138 17.83 4.43 -2.59
N PHE A 139 17.75 4.49 -3.92
CA PHE A 139 17.43 3.32 -4.74
C PHE A 139 18.60 2.40 -5.04
N LEU A 140 19.82 2.97 -5.17
CA LEU A 140 20.97 2.21 -5.63
C LEU A 140 21.96 1.90 -4.52
N LYS A 141 22.21 2.88 -3.63
CA LYS A 141 23.24 2.75 -2.59
C LYS A 141 22.67 2.27 -1.25
N GLY A 142 21.36 2.40 -1.03
CA GLY A 142 20.75 2.12 0.26
C GLY A 142 21.12 3.14 1.34
N HIS A 143 21.50 4.36 0.93
CA HIS A 143 21.95 5.39 1.84
C HIS A 143 20.79 6.30 2.25
N LEU A 144 20.59 6.47 3.57
CA LEU A 144 19.65 7.42 4.14
C LEU A 144 20.32 8.78 4.19
N ALA A 145 19.94 9.67 3.29
CA ALA A 145 20.50 11.02 3.23
C ALA A 145 19.78 11.98 4.17
N ASP A 146 20.49 13.00 4.67
CA ASP A 146 19.94 14.04 5.53
C ASP A 146 19.16 15.11 4.71
N ASP A 147 19.46 15.25 3.41
CA ASP A 147 18.73 16.11 2.49
C ASP A 147 17.58 15.32 1.85
N MET A 148 16.39 15.50 2.35
CA MET A 148 15.23 14.72 1.92
C MET A 148 14.33 15.49 0.95
N SER A 149 13.57 14.75 0.15
CA SER A 149 12.37 15.26 -0.52
C SER A 149 11.17 14.83 0.30
N LEU A 150 10.23 15.73 0.49
CA LEU A 150 9.01 15.48 1.25
C LEU A 150 7.77 15.68 0.38
N TYR A 151 6.82 14.78 0.51
CA TYR A 151 5.46 14.99 0.11
C TYR A 151 4.62 15.24 1.36
N ILE A 152 3.94 16.36 1.40
CA ILE A 152 3.07 16.77 2.51
C ILE A 152 1.63 16.71 2.02
N HIS A 153 0.79 16.04 2.77
CA HIS A 153 -0.64 15.94 2.55
C HIS A 153 -1.38 16.60 3.71
N ARG A 154 -2.17 17.63 3.40
CA ARG A 154 -3.01 18.37 4.35
C ARG A 154 -4.47 18.31 3.88
N PRO A 155 -5.17 17.17 4.06
CA PRO A 155 -6.52 16.99 3.52
C PRO A 155 -7.55 17.90 4.16
N SER A 156 -7.33 18.35 5.38
CA SER A 156 -8.22 19.25 6.12
C SER A 156 -8.47 20.60 5.42
N VAL A 157 -7.59 21.03 4.51
CA VAL A 157 -7.81 22.22 3.66
C VAL A 157 -9.00 22.04 2.70
N THR A 158 -9.18 20.81 2.19
CA THR A 158 -10.26 20.47 1.25
C THR A 158 -11.47 19.90 1.97
N ASP A 159 -11.22 19.11 3.01
CA ASP A 159 -12.23 18.38 3.78
C ASP A 159 -12.09 18.68 5.27
N PRO A 160 -12.82 19.69 5.79
CA PRO A 160 -12.77 20.03 7.20
C PRO A 160 -13.18 18.88 8.14
N SER A 161 -13.91 17.87 7.65
CA SER A 161 -14.43 16.77 8.48
C SER A 161 -13.35 15.79 8.95
N VAL A 162 -12.14 15.83 8.38
CA VAL A 162 -11.05 14.91 8.74
C VAL A 162 -10.17 15.40 9.89
N ALA A 163 -10.53 16.54 10.50
CA ALA A 163 -9.89 17.09 11.69
C ALA A 163 -10.92 17.80 12.57
N PRO A 164 -10.68 18.00 13.88
CA PRO A 164 -11.49 18.87 14.71
C PRO A 164 -11.61 20.30 14.16
N GLU A 165 -12.64 21.02 14.55
CA GLU A 165 -12.84 22.41 14.12
C GLU A 165 -11.62 23.28 14.48
N GLY A 166 -11.11 24.03 13.51
CA GLY A 166 -9.92 24.88 13.66
C GLY A 166 -8.57 24.15 13.64
N ASP A 167 -8.58 22.82 13.67
CA ASP A 167 -7.39 21.98 13.68
C ASP A 167 -7.07 21.42 12.28
N ASP A 168 -5.87 20.87 12.11
CA ASP A 168 -5.45 20.22 10.90
C ASP A 168 -4.95 18.81 11.12
N THR A 169 -5.01 18.01 10.06
CA THR A 169 -4.34 16.71 9.97
C THR A 169 -3.37 16.70 8.79
N PHE A 170 -2.24 16.03 9.00
CA PHE A 170 -1.16 15.95 8.02
C PHE A 170 -0.60 14.55 7.93
N TYR A 171 0.02 14.24 6.81
CA TYR A 171 1.16 13.35 6.80
C TYR A 171 2.30 13.92 5.95
N ALA A 172 3.53 13.68 6.40
CA ALA A 172 4.75 13.95 5.66
C ALA A 172 5.38 12.61 5.26
N LEU A 173 5.61 12.42 3.97
CA LEU A 173 6.18 11.21 3.41
C LEU A 173 7.54 11.51 2.80
N SER A 174 8.54 10.73 3.20
CA SER A 174 9.89 10.73 2.62
C SER A 174 10.23 9.38 2.02
N PRO A 175 10.72 9.31 0.77
CA PRO A 175 11.33 8.09 0.25
C PRO A 175 12.64 7.80 0.98
N VAL A 176 12.79 6.54 1.42
CA VAL A 176 13.96 6.07 2.16
C VAL A 176 14.42 4.71 1.62
N PRO A 177 15.64 4.24 1.93
CA PRO A 177 16.07 2.91 1.54
C PRO A 177 15.16 1.82 2.12
N HIS A 178 14.88 0.79 1.32
CA HIS A 178 14.19 -0.41 1.81
C HIS A 178 15.16 -1.34 2.57
N LEU A 179 14.64 -2.27 3.37
CA LEU A 179 15.42 -3.15 4.25
C LEU A 179 16.24 -4.25 3.52
N GLY A 180 16.19 -4.31 2.21
CA GLY A 180 16.90 -5.33 1.41
C GLY A 180 18.29 -4.90 0.92
N HIS A 181 18.79 -3.75 1.32
CA HIS A 181 20.17 -3.33 1.06
C HIS A 181 21.15 -4.11 1.94
N ALA A 182 22.43 -4.09 1.58
CA ALA A 182 23.47 -4.83 2.32
C ALA A 182 23.64 -4.35 3.76
N ASP A 183 23.47 -3.05 3.97
CA ASP A 183 23.52 -2.40 5.28
C ASP A 183 22.20 -1.62 5.49
N PRO A 184 21.14 -2.30 5.95
CA PRO A 184 19.85 -1.67 6.10
C PRO A 184 19.82 -0.71 7.29
N VAL A 185 19.06 0.37 7.16
CA VAL A 185 18.84 1.32 8.26
C VAL A 185 18.15 0.63 9.42
N ASP A 186 18.72 0.76 10.61
CA ASP A 186 18.09 0.35 11.87
C ASP A 186 17.06 1.41 12.29
N TRP A 187 15.79 1.17 11.97
CA TRP A 187 14.71 2.09 12.29
C TRP A 187 14.31 2.10 13.76
N SER A 188 14.72 1.10 14.55
CA SER A 188 14.50 1.12 16.01
C SER A 188 15.21 2.29 16.67
N THR A 189 16.37 2.67 16.15
CA THR A 189 17.19 3.78 16.64
C THR A 189 17.03 5.06 15.79
N MET A 190 16.83 4.90 14.49
CA MET A 190 16.86 6.02 13.53
C MET A 190 15.53 6.77 13.43
N GLN A 191 14.38 6.15 13.73
CA GLN A 191 13.08 6.75 13.44
C GLN A 191 12.86 8.12 14.12
N HIS A 192 13.27 8.27 15.38
CA HIS A 192 13.12 9.55 16.10
C HIS A 192 14.05 10.63 15.54
N ARG A 193 15.31 10.27 15.28
CA ARG A 193 16.25 11.20 14.65
C ARG A 193 15.77 11.63 13.28
N TYR A 194 15.29 10.71 12.45
CA TYR A 194 14.81 11.05 11.12
C TYR A 194 13.52 11.87 11.14
N ARG A 195 12.60 11.58 12.08
CA ARG A 195 11.44 12.44 12.34
C ARG A 195 11.86 13.87 12.68
N ASP A 196 12.88 14.05 13.53
CA ASP A 196 13.36 15.36 13.93
C ASP A 196 14.02 16.13 12.77
N LEU A 197 14.69 15.43 11.85
CA LEU A 197 15.17 16.01 10.60
C LEU A 197 13.99 16.46 9.72
N VAL A 198 12.99 15.63 9.50
CA VAL A 198 11.74 15.98 8.79
C VAL A 198 11.08 17.18 9.46
N ALA A 199 10.98 17.19 10.78
CA ALA A 199 10.42 18.30 11.53
C ALA A 199 11.22 19.60 11.34
N GLY A 200 12.53 19.52 11.17
CA GLY A 200 13.37 20.69 10.85
C GLY A 200 13.04 21.31 9.50
N GLU A 201 12.78 20.48 8.48
CA GLU A 201 12.36 20.97 7.17
C GLU A 201 10.94 21.53 7.19
N LEU A 202 10.02 20.88 7.92
CA LEU A 202 8.65 21.34 8.05
C LEU A 202 8.55 22.66 8.84
N GLU A 203 9.40 22.88 9.85
CA GLU A 203 9.41 24.12 10.62
C GLU A 203 9.76 25.35 9.77
N ARG A 204 10.57 25.16 8.71
CA ARG A 204 10.87 26.25 7.76
C ARG A 204 9.66 26.63 6.90
N LEU A 205 8.83 25.63 6.57
CA LEU A 205 7.61 25.82 5.77
C LEU A 205 6.42 26.22 6.62
N MET A 206 6.33 25.67 7.83
CA MET A 206 5.23 25.81 8.78
C MET A 206 5.76 26.28 10.13
N PRO A 207 6.18 27.56 10.28
CA PRO A 207 6.73 28.06 11.53
C PRO A 207 5.78 27.84 12.71
N GLY A 208 6.32 27.32 13.82
CA GLY A 208 5.59 27.07 15.05
C GLY A 208 4.71 25.81 15.04
N PHE A 209 4.83 24.91 14.03
CA PHE A 209 3.99 23.72 13.98
C PHE A 209 4.33 22.71 15.10
N ARG A 210 5.62 22.64 15.50
CA ARG A 210 6.06 21.69 16.54
C ARG A 210 5.31 21.86 17.85
N ASP A 211 5.09 23.08 18.27
CA ASP A 211 4.39 23.42 19.53
C ASP A 211 2.88 23.15 19.45
N ARG A 212 2.37 22.86 18.26
CA ARG A 212 0.94 22.66 18.00
C ARG A 212 0.58 21.19 17.74
N ILE A 213 1.57 20.30 17.69
CA ILE A 213 1.33 18.86 17.52
C ILE A 213 0.58 18.31 18.73
N THR A 214 -0.56 17.66 18.48
CA THR A 214 -1.40 17.06 19.52
C THR A 214 -1.37 15.52 19.48
N THR A 215 -1.10 14.96 18.32
CA THR A 215 -1.01 13.52 18.11
C THR A 215 -0.04 13.23 16.96
N GLU A 216 0.66 12.12 17.05
CA GLU A 216 1.56 11.71 15.99
C GLU A 216 1.72 10.19 15.91
N LEU A 217 2.07 9.71 14.72
CA LEU A 217 2.38 8.32 14.45
C LEU A 217 3.37 8.24 13.29
N THR A 218 4.42 7.42 13.42
CA THR A 218 5.40 7.19 12.37
C THR A 218 5.30 5.78 11.80
N PHE A 219 5.42 5.68 10.48
CA PHE A 219 5.58 4.43 9.77
C PHE A 219 6.95 4.41 9.10
N THR A 220 7.66 3.31 9.30
CA THR A 220 8.99 3.04 8.74
C THR A 220 8.93 1.86 7.78
N PRO A 221 9.98 1.56 7.02
CA PRO A 221 10.04 0.34 6.24
C PRO A 221 9.76 -0.95 7.03
N GLU A 222 10.09 -0.98 8.33
CA GLU A 222 9.72 -2.10 9.20
C GLU A 222 8.21 -2.21 9.37
N THR A 223 7.52 -1.08 9.54
CA THR A 223 6.05 -1.07 9.61
C THR A 223 5.42 -1.59 8.32
N PHE A 224 5.98 -1.23 7.15
CA PHE A 224 5.51 -1.75 5.86
C PHE A 224 5.78 -3.26 5.71
N ARG A 225 6.93 -3.75 6.18
CA ARG A 225 7.22 -5.19 6.22
C ARG A 225 6.24 -5.94 7.11
N ASP A 226 5.99 -5.45 8.31
CA ASP A 226 5.29 -6.21 9.35
C ASP A 226 3.77 -6.09 9.26
N ARG A 227 3.23 -4.90 8.91
CA ARG A 227 1.79 -4.68 8.80
C ARG A 227 1.21 -4.95 7.41
N TYR A 228 1.97 -4.62 6.36
CA TYR A 228 1.50 -4.81 4.97
C TYR A 228 2.15 -6.01 4.29
N LEU A 229 3.03 -6.73 4.99
CA LEU A 229 3.74 -7.91 4.49
C LEU A 229 4.51 -7.61 3.19
N SER A 230 4.95 -6.37 3.05
CA SER A 230 5.66 -5.90 1.87
C SER A 230 7.11 -6.37 1.91
N PRO A 231 7.60 -7.07 0.88
CA PRO A 231 8.98 -7.54 0.85
C PRO A 231 9.96 -6.39 1.05
N TYR A 232 10.87 -6.58 1.99
CA TYR A 232 11.88 -5.60 2.40
C TYR A 232 11.30 -4.25 2.87
N GLY A 233 10.03 -4.17 3.23
CA GLY A 233 9.39 -2.91 3.61
C GLY A 233 9.28 -1.92 2.46
N SER A 234 9.21 -2.41 1.22
CA SER A 234 9.03 -1.56 0.03
C SER A 234 7.66 -0.88 0.04
N GLY A 235 7.61 0.40 -0.33
CA GLY A 235 6.36 1.18 -0.30
C GLY A 235 5.39 0.85 -1.44
N PHE A 236 5.90 0.36 -2.59
CA PHE A 236 5.13 0.16 -3.82
C PHE A 236 5.39 -1.18 -4.50
N SER A 237 5.79 -2.22 -3.73
CA SER A 237 6.14 -3.53 -4.28
C SER A 237 7.35 -3.45 -5.24
N LEU A 238 7.27 -4.06 -6.40
CA LEU A 238 8.36 -4.05 -7.38
C LEU A 238 8.67 -2.63 -7.89
N GLU A 239 9.97 -2.32 -8.01
CA GLU A 239 10.46 -1.05 -8.59
C GLU A 239 9.87 -0.87 -10.01
N PRO A 240 9.34 0.33 -10.36
CA PRO A 240 8.69 0.58 -11.64
C PRO A 240 9.69 0.74 -12.80
N ARG A 241 10.49 -0.28 -13.05
CA ARG A 241 11.37 -0.38 -14.22
C ARG A 241 10.59 -0.95 -15.40
N ILE A 242 10.98 -0.64 -16.63
CA ILE A 242 10.27 -1.07 -17.85
C ILE A 242 9.93 -2.57 -17.81
N LEU A 243 10.92 -3.44 -17.54
CA LEU A 243 10.72 -4.89 -17.49
C LEU A 243 10.14 -5.42 -16.16
N GLN A 244 9.67 -4.54 -15.28
CA GLN A 244 8.98 -4.85 -14.02
C GLN A 244 7.70 -4.03 -13.85
N SER A 245 7.26 -3.30 -14.88
CA SER A 245 6.07 -2.45 -14.85
C SER A 245 4.97 -2.99 -15.73
N ALA A 246 3.75 -2.54 -15.53
CA ALA A 246 2.58 -2.87 -16.32
C ALA A 246 2.48 -4.40 -16.57
N TRP A 247 2.53 -4.83 -17.82
CA TRP A 247 2.43 -6.22 -18.22
C TRP A 247 3.53 -7.14 -17.64
N PHE A 248 4.70 -6.62 -17.33
CA PHE A 248 5.81 -7.42 -16.78
C PHE A 248 5.70 -7.66 -15.26
N ARG A 249 4.71 -7.07 -14.59
CA ARG A 249 4.37 -7.41 -13.20
C ARG A 249 3.72 -8.80 -13.12
N PRO A 250 3.63 -9.41 -11.93
CA PRO A 250 2.76 -10.55 -11.72
C PRO A 250 1.36 -10.27 -12.26
N HIS A 251 0.82 -11.19 -13.04
CA HIS A 251 -0.49 -11.02 -13.69
C HIS A 251 -1.62 -11.22 -12.68
N ASN A 252 -2.80 -10.70 -13.02
CA ASN A 252 -4.01 -10.88 -12.21
C ASN A 252 -4.47 -12.34 -12.17
N VAL A 253 -4.24 -13.12 -13.24
CA VAL A 253 -4.37 -14.58 -13.21
C VAL A 253 -3.03 -15.17 -12.82
N SER A 254 -2.98 -15.95 -11.75
CA SER A 254 -1.73 -16.60 -11.31
C SER A 254 -1.20 -17.58 -12.35
N GLU A 255 0.08 -17.47 -12.67
CA GLU A 255 0.77 -18.41 -13.55
C GLU A 255 1.17 -19.71 -12.83
N GLU A 256 0.90 -19.82 -11.53
CA GLU A 256 1.32 -20.94 -10.69
C GLU A 256 0.20 -21.91 -10.34
N ALA A 257 -1.03 -21.42 -10.26
CA ALA A 257 -2.17 -22.26 -9.87
C ALA A 257 -3.48 -21.76 -10.50
N ARG A 258 -4.30 -22.67 -10.99
CA ARG A 258 -5.65 -22.39 -11.47
C ARG A 258 -6.53 -21.94 -10.29
N GLY A 259 -7.45 -21.02 -10.52
CA GLY A 259 -8.35 -20.48 -9.48
C GLY A 259 -7.66 -19.59 -8.46
N LEU A 260 -6.37 -19.29 -8.63
CA LEU A 260 -5.66 -18.28 -7.87
C LEU A 260 -5.53 -17.00 -8.72
N TYR A 261 -5.92 -15.89 -8.13
CA TYR A 261 -5.85 -14.57 -8.73
C TYR A 261 -5.12 -13.60 -7.80
N LEU A 262 -4.57 -12.53 -8.38
CA LEU A 262 -3.86 -11.50 -7.64
C LEU A 262 -4.41 -10.13 -8.01
N VAL A 263 -4.46 -9.24 -7.02
CA VAL A 263 -4.83 -7.84 -7.18
C VAL A 263 -3.90 -6.95 -6.35
N GLY A 264 -3.94 -5.66 -6.60
CA GLY A 264 -3.26 -4.67 -5.78
C GLY A 264 -1.97 -4.13 -6.38
N ALA A 265 -1.21 -3.41 -5.57
CA ALA A 265 -0.05 -2.61 -6.00
C ALA A 265 1.07 -3.41 -6.67
N GLY A 266 1.23 -4.68 -6.29
CA GLY A 266 2.29 -5.55 -6.81
C GLY A 266 1.97 -6.22 -8.15
N THR A 267 0.71 -6.15 -8.61
CA THR A 267 0.23 -6.78 -9.86
C THR A 267 0.05 -5.78 -10.98
N HIS A 268 -0.36 -6.26 -12.15
CA HIS A 268 -0.80 -5.39 -13.24
C HIS A 268 -2.10 -4.66 -12.84
N PRO A 269 -2.27 -3.35 -13.15
CA PRO A 269 -1.35 -2.45 -13.84
C PRO A 269 -0.25 -1.85 -12.94
N GLY A 270 -0.40 -1.81 -11.62
CA GLY A 270 0.63 -1.35 -10.70
C GLY A 270 0.13 -0.58 -9.48
N ALA A 271 1.05 0.13 -8.83
CA ALA A 271 0.81 0.86 -7.59
C ALA A 271 0.09 2.21 -7.79
N GLY A 272 -0.41 2.75 -6.68
CA GLY A 272 -1.23 3.97 -6.61
C GLY A 272 -2.72 3.62 -6.54
N VAL A 273 -3.52 4.46 -5.88
CA VAL A 273 -4.96 4.20 -5.68
C VAL A 273 -5.68 3.89 -7.00
N PRO A 274 -5.52 4.67 -8.09
CA PRO A 274 -6.14 4.32 -9.37
C PRO A 274 -5.65 2.98 -9.93
N GLY A 275 -4.34 2.69 -9.84
CA GLY A 275 -3.77 1.43 -10.31
C GLY A 275 -4.28 0.22 -9.54
N VAL A 276 -4.43 0.36 -8.22
CA VAL A 276 -4.96 -0.71 -7.34
C VAL A 276 -6.42 -1.01 -7.66
N ILE A 277 -7.25 0.03 -7.84
CA ILE A 277 -8.66 -0.14 -8.21
C ILE A 277 -8.78 -0.74 -9.61
N SER A 278 -8.02 -0.24 -10.58
CA SER A 278 -7.99 -0.81 -11.93
C SER A 278 -7.53 -2.27 -11.95
N SER A 279 -6.65 -2.67 -11.02
CA SER A 279 -6.28 -4.08 -10.86
C SER A 279 -7.47 -4.97 -10.51
N ALA A 280 -8.38 -4.49 -9.66
CA ALA A 280 -9.62 -5.21 -9.32
C ALA A 280 -10.63 -5.20 -10.47
N GLU A 281 -10.71 -4.11 -11.23
CA GLU A 281 -11.55 -4.01 -12.44
C GLU A 281 -11.08 -5.01 -13.52
N VAL A 282 -9.77 -5.07 -13.77
CA VAL A 282 -9.19 -6.09 -14.67
C VAL A 282 -9.51 -7.49 -14.19
N LEU A 283 -9.39 -7.75 -12.88
CA LEU A 283 -9.75 -9.04 -12.32
C LEU A 283 -11.23 -9.38 -12.56
N GLY A 284 -12.15 -8.42 -12.42
CA GLY A 284 -13.58 -8.62 -12.65
C GLY A 284 -13.90 -9.13 -14.06
N GLN A 285 -13.06 -8.79 -15.04
CA GLN A 285 -13.19 -9.30 -16.42
C GLN A 285 -12.57 -10.69 -16.64
N LEU A 286 -11.71 -11.13 -15.72
CA LEU A 286 -10.94 -12.38 -15.85
C LEU A 286 -11.51 -13.53 -15.00
N VAL A 287 -12.24 -13.18 -13.94
CA VAL A 287 -12.89 -14.17 -13.08
C VAL A 287 -14.13 -14.70 -13.80
N PRO A 288 -14.28 -16.04 -13.95
CA PRO A 288 -15.49 -16.61 -14.49
C PRO A 288 -16.70 -16.18 -13.68
N ASP A 289 -17.83 -15.92 -14.31
CA ASP A 289 -19.08 -15.72 -13.62
C ASP A 289 -19.26 -16.82 -12.59
N ALA A 290 -19.51 -16.45 -11.34
CA ALA A 290 -19.91 -17.42 -10.34
C ALA A 290 -21.12 -18.15 -10.91
N PRO A 291 -21.15 -19.51 -10.92
CA PRO A 291 -22.34 -20.22 -11.32
C PRO A 291 -23.49 -19.60 -10.51
N ALA A 292 -24.54 -19.14 -11.22
CA ALA A 292 -25.69 -18.53 -10.58
C ALA A 292 -26.02 -19.41 -9.36
N ARG A 293 -25.88 -18.90 -8.17
CA ARG A 293 -26.38 -19.61 -6.98
C ARG A 293 -27.81 -19.90 -7.35
N ALA A 294 -28.11 -21.18 -7.61
CA ALA A 294 -29.44 -21.60 -7.81
C ALA A 294 -30.22 -20.94 -6.68
N ALA A 295 -31.24 -20.18 -6.99
CA ALA A 295 -32.09 -19.49 -6.06
C ALA A 295 -32.90 -20.58 -5.28
N GLN A 296 -32.19 -21.30 -4.46
CA GLN A 296 -32.71 -22.35 -3.58
C GLN A 296 -32.45 -21.91 -2.15
N GLY A 297 -33.48 -21.38 -1.53
CA GLY A 297 -33.60 -21.32 -0.09
C GLY A 297 -33.54 -19.94 0.56
N LEU A 298 -34.23 -18.93 0.01
CA LEU A 298 -34.72 -17.80 0.81
C LEU A 298 -36.25 -17.70 0.66
N ALA A 299 -36.90 -18.84 0.81
CA ALA A 299 -38.33 -18.92 1.11
C ALA A 299 -38.45 -19.96 2.23
N ALA A 300 -38.82 -19.52 3.40
CA ALA A 300 -39.11 -20.24 4.67
C ALA A 300 -37.98 -20.04 5.72
N GLU A 301 -38.05 -18.99 6.51
CA GLU A 301 -38.63 -18.98 7.88
C GLU A 301 -38.71 -17.53 8.37
#